data_45f9e7c4aa96b80df31a8925343e91de
#
_entry.id   45f9e7c4aa96b80df31a8925343e91de
#
_cell.length_a   1.000
_cell.length_b   1.000
_cell.length_c   1.000
_cell.angle_alpha   90.00
_cell.angle_beta   90.00
_cell.angle_gamma   90.00
#
_symmetry.space_group_name_H-M   'P 1'
#
loop_
_entity.id
_entity.type
_entity.pdbx_description
1 polymer ?
#
loop_
_entity_poly.entity_id
_entity_poly.type
_entity_poly.pdbx_seq_one_letter_code
_entity_poly.pdbx_strand_id
1 'polypeptide(L)'
;MNQFFSRRSKLILSVGFVLTLIATAPAREVISAIGLDRFGVYLSGTSGVWHKGKSESLEIQLPQFAVRINSAQWDLSIWRLLLGQVAADINGEFAGKPVQFFFVQSLFGQTQLRNLSLELGSRELQPLLRSLIVPLRVDLQAQNINLIYKDGWFKAASGKLQLRNVSASMPAATINAGSALLNLSMSETSSESGAPLRLTIESYQGAYGLSGNAEILPNREYGLNLASEPDGTIEPMILQQMGLIFGPPKQGKYRFDYGSAF
;
A
#
# COMPACT_ATOMS: atom_id res chain seq x y z
N MET A 1 49.52 35.95 -22.34
CA MET A 1 48.32 35.30 -22.87
C MET A 1 47.50 34.74 -21.68
N ASN A 2 46.94 35.59 -20.78
CA ASN A 2 46.25 35.13 -19.54
C ASN A 2 45.11 36.09 -19.12
N GLN A 3 44.16 36.44 -20.04
CA GLN A 3 43.00 37.28 -19.67
C GLN A 3 41.73 36.89 -20.44
N PHE A 4 41.38 35.61 -20.49
CA PHE A 4 40.17 35.21 -21.24
C PHE A 4 38.95 34.78 -20.36
N PHE A 5 39.06 34.83 -19.06
CA PHE A 5 37.89 34.53 -18.23
C PHE A 5 37.49 35.77 -17.42
N SER A 6 36.39 36.42 -17.84
CA SER A 6 35.75 37.45 -17.02
C SER A 6 35.32 36.88 -15.67
N ARG A 7 35.18 37.73 -14.63
CA ARG A 7 34.67 37.26 -13.31
C ARG A 7 33.35 36.50 -13.43
N ARG A 8 32.48 36.87 -14.38
CA ARG A 8 31.21 36.21 -14.66
C ARG A 8 31.42 34.81 -15.22
N SER A 9 32.36 34.61 -16.12
CA SER A 9 32.68 33.28 -16.68
C SER A 9 33.24 32.33 -15.63
N LYS A 10 34.08 32.81 -14.72
CA LYS A 10 34.60 32.03 -13.58
C LYS A 10 33.48 31.61 -12.65
N LEU A 11 32.54 32.51 -12.35
CA LEU A 11 31.38 32.21 -11.49
C LEU A 11 30.46 31.15 -12.13
N ILE A 12 30.15 31.29 -13.43
CA ILE A 12 29.33 30.33 -14.15
C ILE A 12 30.02 28.95 -14.17
N LEU A 13 31.33 28.90 -14.40
CA LEU A 13 32.11 27.69 -14.41
C LEU A 13 32.15 27.01 -13.03
N SER A 14 32.33 27.81 -11.96
CA SER A 14 32.30 27.30 -10.59
C SER A 14 30.93 26.78 -10.19
N VAL A 15 29.85 27.49 -10.51
CA VAL A 15 28.49 27.03 -10.26
C VAL A 15 28.19 25.75 -11.06
N GLY A 16 28.55 25.72 -12.35
CA GLY A 16 28.40 24.51 -13.19
C GLY A 16 29.15 23.32 -12.63
N PHE A 17 30.40 23.54 -12.17
CA PHE A 17 31.19 22.50 -11.54
C PHE A 17 30.55 21.94 -10.26
N VAL A 18 30.09 22.82 -9.36
CA VAL A 18 29.40 22.41 -8.13
C VAL A 18 28.10 21.65 -8.44
N LEU A 19 27.31 22.13 -9.39
CA LEU A 19 26.09 21.43 -9.82
C LEU A 19 26.39 20.05 -10.40
N THR A 20 27.46 19.92 -11.16
CA THR A 20 27.90 18.62 -11.69
C THR A 20 28.33 17.67 -10.58
N LEU A 21 29.10 18.16 -9.60
CA LEU A 21 29.50 17.37 -8.43
C LEU A 21 28.29 16.89 -7.64
N ILE A 22 27.31 17.77 -7.42
CA ILE A 22 26.06 17.38 -6.74
C ILE A 22 25.32 16.33 -7.58
N ALA A 23 25.17 16.55 -8.88
CA ALA A 23 24.44 15.63 -9.76
C ALA A 23 25.09 14.25 -9.86
N THR A 24 26.43 14.18 -9.79
CA THR A 24 27.18 12.91 -9.91
C THR A 24 27.54 12.29 -8.56
N ALA A 25 27.12 12.86 -7.45
CA ALA A 25 27.44 12.34 -6.13
C ALA A 25 26.98 10.88 -5.96
N PRO A 26 27.83 9.97 -5.47
CA PRO A 26 27.46 8.57 -5.28
C PRO A 26 26.30 8.42 -4.31
N ALA A 27 25.35 7.55 -4.65
CA ALA A 27 24.16 7.31 -3.84
C ALA A 27 24.52 6.91 -2.40
N ARG A 28 25.50 6.04 -2.24
CA ARG A 28 25.94 5.55 -0.93
C ARG A 28 26.33 6.68 0.01
N GLU A 29 27.14 7.61 -0.46
CA GLU A 29 27.66 8.72 0.36
C GLU A 29 26.55 9.69 0.74
N VAL A 30 25.67 10.02 -0.20
CA VAL A 30 24.54 10.92 0.05
C VAL A 30 23.54 10.30 1.03
N ILE A 31 23.18 9.04 0.84
CA ILE A 31 22.27 8.30 1.74
C ILE A 31 22.84 8.21 3.16
N SER A 32 24.14 7.90 3.28
CA SER A 32 24.83 7.87 4.58
C SER A 32 24.83 9.26 5.26
N ALA A 33 25.05 10.32 4.50
CA ALA A 33 25.05 11.69 5.01
C ALA A 33 23.67 12.15 5.49
N ILE A 34 22.58 11.74 4.80
CA ILE A 34 21.20 12.06 5.19
C ILE A 34 20.79 11.27 6.44
N GLY A 35 21.34 10.06 6.66
CA GLY A 35 21.01 9.22 7.80
C GLY A 35 19.59 8.69 7.72
N LEU A 36 19.21 8.02 6.62
CA LEU A 36 17.88 7.46 6.40
C LEU A 36 17.50 6.40 7.45
N ASP A 37 18.46 5.76 8.06
CA ASP A 37 18.30 4.84 9.20
C ASP A 37 17.54 5.45 10.38
N ARG A 38 17.71 6.76 10.62
CA ARG A 38 16.96 7.50 11.65
C ARG A 38 15.45 7.56 11.38
N PHE A 39 15.07 7.36 10.13
CA PHE A 39 13.67 7.33 9.69
C PHE A 39 13.16 5.90 9.50
N GLY A 40 13.93 4.89 9.95
CA GLY A 40 13.56 3.49 9.78
C GLY A 40 13.71 2.97 8.36
N VAL A 41 14.51 3.64 7.51
CA VAL A 41 14.77 3.24 6.13
C VAL A 41 16.22 2.78 5.99
N TYR A 42 16.39 1.51 5.67
CA TYR A 42 17.70 0.85 5.55
C TYR A 42 17.92 0.40 4.11
N LEU A 43 19.07 0.77 3.54
CA LEU A 43 19.48 0.36 2.21
C LEU A 43 20.78 -0.42 2.28
N SER A 44 20.85 -1.56 1.60
CA SER A 44 22.06 -2.36 1.49
C SER A 44 22.48 -2.55 0.04
N GLY A 45 23.78 -2.67 -0.22
CA GLY A 45 24.31 -2.87 -1.57
C GLY A 45 24.01 -1.72 -2.52
N THR A 46 24.05 -0.47 -2.01
CA THR A 46 23.68 0.73 -2.78
C THR A 46 24.72 1.07 -3.83
N SER A 47 24.29 1.38 -5.05
CA SER A 47 25.11 1.80 -6.17
C SER A 47 24.39 2.80 -7.07
N GLY A 48 25.17 3.47 -7.96
CA GLY A 48 24.64 4.55 -8.81
C GLY A 48 24.81 5.92 -8.18
N VAL A 49 24.06 6.90 -8.72
CA VAL A 49 24.03 8.27 -8.22
C VAL A 49 22.82 8.49 -7.32
N TRP A 50 22.86 9.48 -6.45
CA TRP A 50 21.82 9.69 -5.42
C TRP A 50 20.40 9.85 -5.98
N HIS A 51 20.25 10.50 -7.14
CA HIS A 51 18.96 10.70 -7.78
C HIS A 51 18.53 9.50 -8.66
N LYS A 52 19.47 8.64 -9.07
CA LYS A 52 19.18 7.44 -9.86
C LYS A 52 20.10 6.31 -9.44
N GLY A 53 19.56 5.42 -8.65
CA GLY A 53 20.36 4.36 -8.04
C GLY A 53 19.62 3.05 -7.92
N LYS A 54 20.34 2.08 -7.40
CA LYS A 54 19.82 0.77 -7.07
C LYS A 54 20.41 0.27 -5.75
N SER A 55 19.67 -0.59 -5.09
CA SER A 55 20.05 -1.25 -3.84
C SER A 55 19.69 -2.73 -3.91
N GLU A 56 20.48 -3.59 -3.32
CA GLU A 56 20.14 -5.01 -3.19
C GLU A 56 18.91 -5.20 -2.32
N SER A 57 18.78 -4.41 -1.25
CA SER A 57 17.54 -4.37 -0.47
C SER A 57 17.27 -2.98 0.09
N LEU A 58 16.00 -2.62 0.08
CA LEU A 58 15.41 -1.48 0.76
C LEU A 58 14.47 -2.04 1.82
N GLU A 59 14.75 -1.75 3.09
CA GLU A 59 13.91 -2.14 4.22
C GLU A 59 13.32 -0.90 4.88
N ILE A 60 12.01 -0.90 5.06
CA ILE A 60 11.26 0.16 5.73
C ILE A 60 10.68 -0.43 7.01
N GLN A 61 11.14 0.03 8.15
CA GLN A 61 10.64 -0.39 9.46
C GLN A 61 9.40 0.42 9.82
N LEU A 62 8.27 -0.25 9.96
CA LEU A 62 7.03 0.28 10.47
C LEU A 62 6.81 -0.23 11.91
N PRO A 63 5.98 0.43 12.73
CA PRO A 63 5.82 0.07 14.15
C PRO A 63 5.42 -1.40 14.42
N GLN A 64 4.77 -2.05 13.47
CA GLN A 64 4.24 -3.41 13.65
C GLN A 64 4.89 -4.45 12.71
N PHE A 65 5.55 -4.03 11.64
CA PHE A 65 6.17 -4.92 10.66
C PHE A 65 7.25 -4.19 9.85
N ALA A 66 8.14 -4.95 9.22
CA ALA A 66 9.12 -4.42 8.27
C ALA A 66 8.71 -4.80 6.85
N VAL A 67 8.82 -3.84 5.93
CA VAL A 67 8.64 -4.06 4.49
C VAL A 67 10.00 -4.11 3.84
N ARG A 68 10.33 -5.22 3.18
CA ARG A 68 11.60 -5.39 2.49
C ARG A 68 11.36 -5.54 0.99
N ILE A 69 11.94 -4.62 0.22
CA ILE A 69 11.94 -4.63 -1.24
C ILE A 69 13.35 -5.03 -1.69
N ASN A 70 13.47 -6.13 -2.40
CA ASN A 70 14.73 -6.59 -2.99
C ASN A 70 14.94 -5.96 -4.35
N SER A 71 16.20 -5.86 -4.79
CA SER A 71 16.57 -5.30 -6.10
C SER A 71 15.94 -3.92 -6.35
N ALA A 72 15.82 -3.11 -5.29
CA ALA A 72 15.17 -1.81 -5.36
C ALA A 72 15.93 -0.86 -6.27
N GLN A 73 15.21 -0.19 -7.16
CA GLN A 73 15.71 0.85 -8.05
C GLN A 73 14.87 2.10 -7.84
N TRP A 74 15.52 3.26 -7.85
CA TRP A 74 14.82 4.55 -7.75
C TRP A 74 15.30 5.53 -8.80
N ASP A 75 14.38 6.38 -9.22
CA ASP A 75 14.62 7.54 -10.07
C ASP A 75 13.95 8.76 -9.46
N LEU A 76 14.76 9.64 -8.84
CA LEU A 76 14.29 10.85 -8.16
C LEU A 76 14.05 11.98 -9.16
N SER A 77 12.91 12.61 -9.10
CA SER A 77 12.58 13.79 -9.90
C SER A 77 13.27 15.05 -9.34
N ILE A 78 14.40 15.44 -9.94
CA ILE A 78 15.18 16.61 -9.52
C ILE A 78 14.32 17.90 -9.56
N TRP A 79 13.45 18.05 -10.55
CA TRP A 79 12.56 19.20 -10.66
C TRP A 79 11.59 19.34 -9.49
N ARG A 80 11.12 18.24 -8.96
CA ARG A 80 10.23 18.26 -7.78
C ARG A 80 10.95 18.65 -6.50
N LEU A 81 12.24 18.36 -6.41
CA LEU A 81 13.07 18.84 -5.29
C LEU A 81 13.12 20.37 -5.24
N LEU A 82 13.21 21.04 -6.40
CA LEU A 82 13.16 22.49 -6.49
C LEU A 82 11.82 23.08 -6.02
N LEU A 83 10.75 22.28 -6.07
CA LEU A 83 9.42 22.63 -5.58
C LEU A 83 9.18 22.20 -4.12
N GLY A 84 10.22 21.78 -3.42
CA GLY A 84 10.11 21.30 -2.04
C GLY A 84 9.41 19.94 -1.91
N GLN A 85 9.55 19.09 -2.92
CA GLN A 85 8.99 17.73 -2.92
C GLN A 85 10.07 16.69 -3.23
N VAL A 86 10.23 15.70 -2.39
CA VAL A 86 10.98 14.49 -2.72
C VAL A 86 10.05 13.55 -3.46
N ALA A 87 10.34 13.27 -4.72
CA ALA A 87 9.52 12.39 -5.54
C ALA A 87 10.39 11.38 -6.26
N ALA A 88 10.00 10.10 -6.22
CA ALA A 88 10.74 9.00 -6.81
C ALA A 88 9.81 7.97 -7.46
N ASP A 89 10.22 7.48 -8.63
CA ASP A 89 9.75 6.21 -9.15
C ASP A 89 10.55 5.10 -8.49
N ILE A 90 9.86 4.14 -7.87
CA ILE A 90 10.47 3.02 -7.17
C ILE A 90 9.99 1.72 -7.82
N ASN A 91 10.95 0.89 -8.20
CA ASN A 91 10.73 -0.44 -8.75
C ASN A 91 11.57 -1.44 -7.96
N GLY A 92 11.08 -2.66 -7.82
CA GLY A 92 11.81 -3.72 -7.13
C GLY A 92 10.99 -4.98 -7.00
N GLU A 93 11.39 -5.83 -6.06
CA GLU A 93 10.69 -7.08 -5.77
C GLU A 93 10.26 -7.11 -4.30
N PHE A 94 8.99 -7.30 -4.07
CA PHE A 94 8.43 -7.55 -2.75
C PHE A 94 7.95 -8.99 -2.69
N ALA A 95 8.46 -9.77 -1.73
CA ALA A 95 8.13 -11.20 -1.58
C ALA A 95 8.36 -12.02 -2.88
N GLY A 96 9.38 -11.69 -3.67
CA GLY A 96 9.68 -12.36 -4.95
C GLY A 96 8.75 -11.98 -6.11
N LYS A 97 7.89 -10.98 -5.94
CA LYS A 97 6.99 -10.45 -6.96
C LYS A 97 7.36 -9.01 -7.31
N PRO A 98 7.23 -8.59 -8.57
CA PRO A 98 7.53 -7.22 -8.95
C PRO A 98 6.59 -6.24 -8.23
N VAL A 99 7.17 -5.15 -7.74
CA VAL A 99 6.44 -4.01 -7.16
C VAL A 99 6.91 -2.73 -7.83
N GLN A 100 5.95 -1.88 -8.15
CA GLN A 100 6.21 -0.57 -8.72
C GLN A 100 5.28 0.46 -8.12
N PHE A 101 5.82 1.63 -7.78
CA PHE A 101 5.03 2.76 -7.32
C PHE A 101 5.79 4.07 -7.47
N PHE A 102 5.04 5.15 -7.55
CA PHE A 102 5.54 6.51 -7.49
C PHE A 102 5.27 7.10 -6.11
N PHE A 103 6.34 7.51 -5.44
CA PHE A 103 6.30 8.09 -4.10
C PHE A 103 6.55 9.59 -4.16
N VAL A 104 5.80 10.39 -3.39
CA VAL A 104 6.03 11.82 -3.22
C VAL A 104 5.88 12.20 -1.75
N GLN A 105 6.90 12.88 -1.23
CA GLN A 105 6.89 13.50 0.09
C GLN A 105 7.07 15.00 -0.06
N SER A 106 6.08 15.77 0.37
CA SER A 106 6.18 17.23 0.45
C SER A 106 6.84 17.67 1.75
N LEU A 107 7.60 18.76 1.72
CA LEU A 107 8.12 19.45 2.92
C LEU A 107 6.99 19.89 3.88
N PHE A 108 5.76 20.04 3.39
CA PHE A 108 4.58 20.38 4.17
C PHE A 108 3.85 19.18 4.79
N GLY A 109 4.54 18.03 4.90
CA GLY A 109 4.03 16.84 5.58
C GLY A 109 3.04 15.99 4.79
N GLN A 110 2.78 16.28 3.51
CA GLN A 110 1.94 15.46 2.66
C GLN A 110 2.74 14.33 2.03
N THR A 111 2.28 13.10 2.20
CA THR A 111 2.80 11.90 1.55
C THR A 111 1.81 11.42 0.49
N GLN A 112 2.31 11.09 -0.71
CA GLN A 112 1.51 10.50 -1.77
C GLN A 112 2.16 9.23 -2.26
N LEU A 113 1.36 8.19 -2.42
CA LEU A 113 1.71 6.97 -3.11
C LEU A 113 0.81 6.88 -4.33
N ARG A 114 1.39 6.66 -5.51
CA ARG A 114 0.64 6.60 -6.76
C ARG A 114 0.99 5.35 -7.55
N ASN A 115 -0.02 4.81 -8.22
CA ASN A 115 0.12 3.68 -9.13
C ASN A 115 0.79 2.45 -8.47
N LEU A 116 0.60 2.26 -7.15
CA LEU A 116 1.11 1.06 -6.51
C LEU A 116 0.41 -0.16 -7.09
N SER A 117 1.21 -1.05 -7.63
CA SER A 117 0.79 -2.36 -8.11
C SER A 117 1.67 -3.42 -7.46
N LEU A 118 1.05 -4.40 -6.83
CA LEU A 118 1.74 -5.51 -6.18
C LEU A 118 0.87 -6.76 -6.17
N GLU A 119 1.53 -7.92 -6.07
CA GLU A 119 0.87 -9.21 -5.92
C GLU A 119 1.47 -9.93 -4.72
N LEU A 120 0.62 -10.41 -3.82
CA LEU A 120 1.00 -11.14 -2.62
C LEU A 120 0.28 -12.48 -2.58
N GLY A 121 1.01 -13.54 -2.36
CA GLY A 121 0.44 -14.84 -2.12
C GLY A 121 0.04 -15.03 -0.65
N SER A 122 -0.63 -16.13 -0.37
CA SER A 122 -1.08 -16.46 0.98
C SER A 122 0.05 -16.54 2.00
N ARG A 123 1.27 -16.93 1.59
CA ARG A 123 2.43 -17.00 2.51
C ARG A 123 2.86 -15.63 2.99
N GLU A 124 2.91 -14.66 2.08
CA GLU A 124 3.34 -13.29 2.34
C GLU A 124 2.31 -12.54 3.19
N LEU A 125 1.03 -12.86 3.01
CA LEU A 125 -0.07 -12.28 3.80
C LEU A 125 -0.23 -12.92 5.19
N GLN A 126 0.27 -14.13 5.40
CA GLN A 126 0.09 -14.87 6.65
C GLN A 126 0.51 -14.10 7.91
N PRO A 127 1.63 -13.35 7.94
CA PRO A 127 2.00 -12.55 9.12
C PRO A 127 0.96 -11.48 9.47
N LEU A 128 0.31 -10.89 8.46
CA LEU A 128 -0.72 -9.86 8.63
C LEU A 128 -2.06 -10.46 9.06
N LEU A 129 -2.34 -11.70 8.64
CA LEU A 129 -3.59 -12.41 8.91
C LEU A 129 -3.56 -13.22 10.22
N ARG A 130 -2.41 -13.29 10.90
CA ARG A 130 -2.25 -14.07 12.15
C ARG A 130 -3.15 -13.61 13.29
N SER A 131 -3.55 -12.35 13.30
CA SER A 131 -4.46 -11.80 14.32
C SER A 131 -5.91 -12.22 14.11
N LEU A 132 -6.25 -12.84 12.99
CA LEU A 132 -7.60 -13.33 12.73
C LEU A 132 -7.86 -14.64 13.47
N ILE A 133 -9.06 -14.75 14.05
CA ILE A 133 -9.49 -15.93 14.80
C ILE A 133 -9.54 -17.18 13.90
N VAL A 134 -9.85 -16.99 12.61
CA VAL A 134 -9.93 -18.06 11.62
C VAL A 134 -8.73 -18.00 10.68
N PRO A 135 -7.97 -19.09 10.50
CA PRO A 135 -6.88 -19.11 9.54
C PRO A 135 -7.39 -18.91 8.12
N LEU A 136 -7.04 -17.76 7.54
CA LEU A 136 -7.37 -17.43 6.15
C LEU A 136 -6.18 -17.69 5.24
N ARG A 137 -6.48 -18.19 4.05
CA ARG A 137 -5.58 -18.19 2.89
C ARG A 137 -6.19 -17.34 1.81
N VAL A 138 -5.42 -16.43 1.26
CA VAL A 138 -5.86 -15.52 0.22
C VAL A 138 -4.68 -15.05 -0.60
N ASP A 139 -4.83 -14.97 -1.90
CA ASP A 139 -3.90 -14.30 -2.78
C ASP A 139 -4.47 -12.91 -3.09
N LEU A 140 -3.65 -11.88 -2.90
CA LEU A 140 -4.02 -10.47 -3.08
C LEU A 140 -3.29 -9.90 -4.27
N GLN A 141 -4.03 -9.25 -5.17
CA GLN A 141 -3.48 -8.41 -6.22
C GLN A 141 -4.00 -6.99 -6.05
N ALA A 142 -3.11 -6.04 -5.79
CA ALA A 142 -3.43 -4.62 -5.74
C ALA A 142 -3.08 -3.98 -7.08
N GLN A 143 -3.98 -3.13 -7.61
CA GLN A 143 -3.82 -2.48 -8.90
C GLN A 143 -4.15 -1.00 -8.80
N ASN A 144 -3.22 -0.17 -9.29
CA ASN A 144 -3.39 1.29 -9.36
C ASN A 144 -3.83 1.92 -8.02
N ILE A 145 -3.23 1.46 -6.93
CA ILE A 145 -3.51 2.03 -5.61
C ILE A 145 -2.88 3.43 -5.54
N ASN A 146 -3.72 4.41 -5.27
CA ASN A 146 -3.32 5.80 -5.05
C ASN A 146 -3.77 6.23 -3.66
N LEU A 147 -2.84 6.77 -2.88
CA LEU A 147 -3.08 7.23 -1.52
C LEU A 147 -2.49 8.62 -1.34
N ILE A 148 -3.22 9.49 -0.68
CA ILE A 148 -2.72 10.78 -0.21
C ILE A 148 -2.93 10.83 1.30
N TYR A 149 -1.83 10.94 2.04
CA TYR A 149 -1.82 10.99 3.49
C TYR A 149 -1.30 12.34 3.96
N LYS A 150 -2.00 12.97 4.90
CA LYS A 150 -1.62 14.26 5.49
C LYS A 150 -2.32 14.43 6.83
N ASP A 151 -1.65 15.07 7.80
CA ASP A 151 -2.19 15.39 9.12
C ASP A 151 -2.76 14.16 9.86
N GLY A 152 -2.04 13.03 9.79
CA GLY A 152 -2.42 11.80 10.52
C GLY A 152 -3.49 10.94 9.85
N TRP A 153 -4.04 11.35 8.69
CA TRP A 153 -5.09 10.59 8.01
C TRP A 153 -5.02 10.69 6.48
N PHE A 154 -5.72 9.77 5.81
CA PHE A 154 -5.87 9.80 4.37
C PHE A 154 -6.74 10.98 3.92
N LYS A 155 -6.32 11.69 2.88
CA LYS A 155 -7.07 12.76 2.22
C LYS A 155 -7.67 12.28 0.91
N ALA A 156 -7.08 11.26 0.29
CA ALA A 156 -7.63 10.57 -0.86
C ALA A 156 -7.12 9.13 -0.88
N ALA A 157 -7.95 8.21 -1.34
CA ALA A 157 -7.60 6.85 -1.62
C ALA A 157 -8.42 6.34 -2.81
N SER A 158 -7.78 5.61 -3.71
CA SER A 158 -8.44 4.92 -4.81
C SER A 158 -7.63 3.73 -5.27
N GLY A 159 -8.28 2.76 -5.89
CA GLY A 159 -7.64 1.61 -6.50
C GLY A 159 -8.49 0.36 -6.42
N LYS A 160 -7.95 -0.75 -6.92
CA LYS A 160 -8.63 -2.05 -6.92
C LYS A 160 -7.78 -3.10 -6.23
N LEU A 161 -8.45 -3.93 -5.43
CA LEU A 161 -7.86 -5.08 -4.76
C LEU A 161 -8.60 -6.32 -5.24
N GLN A 162 -7.89 -7.23 -5.88
CA GLN A 162 -8.44 -8.52 -6.26
C GLN A 162 -7.99 -9.58 -5.26
N LEU A 163 -8.95 -10.17 -4.57
CA LEU A 163 -8.76 -11.33 -3.71
C LEU A 163 -9.04 -12.59 -4.52
N ARG A 164 -8.12 -13.54 -4.49
CA ARG A 164 -8.26 -14.83 -5.18
C ARG A 164 -8.05 -15.96 -4.20
N ASN A 165 -8.63 -17.12 -4.49
CA ASN A 165 -8.44 -18.34 -3.72
C ASN A 165 -8.71 -18.14 -2.22
N VAL A 166 -9.72 -17.31 -1.89
CA VAL A 166 -10.06 -17.05 -0.50
C VAL A 166 -10.58 -18.33 0.13
N SER A 167 -9.88 -18.82 1.12
CA SER A 167 -10.31 -20.02 1.87
C SER A 167 -10.08 -19.84 3.36
N ALA A 168 -10.98 -20.42 4.14
CA ALA A 168 -10.93 -20.41 5.61
C ALA A 168 -10.85 -21.87 6.09
N SER A 169 -9.87 -22.16 6.93
CA SER A 169 -9.73 -23.49 7.54
C SER A 169 -10.45 -23.50 8.87
N MET A 170 -11.55 -24.27 8.95
CA MET A 170 -12.27 -24.53 10.19
C MET A 170 -11.98 -25.96 10.68
N PRO A 171 -12.18 -26.29 11.97
CA PRO A 171 -11.88 -27.61 12.50
C PRO A 171 -12.58 -28.77 11.75
N ALA A 172 -13.77 -28.53 11.21
CA ALA A 172 -14.59 -29.54 10.54
C ALA A 172 -14.48 -29.50 9.01
N ALA A 173 -14.10 -28.39 8.39
CA ALA A 173 -14.06 -28.25 6.93
C ALA A 173 -13.20 -27.06 6.50
N THR A 174 -12.68 -27.11 5.27
CA THR A 174 -12.12 -25.95 4.60
C THR A 174 -13.21 -25.30 3.73
N ILE A 175 -13.54 -24.07 4.04
CA ILE A 175 -14.50 -23.27 3.28
C ILE A 175 -13.75 -22.55 2.17
N ASN A 176 -14.13 -22.78 0.93
CA ASN A 176 -13.62 -22.04 -0.22
C ASN A 176 -14.59 -20.89 -0.54
N ALA A 177 -14.20 -19.67 -0.16
CA ALA A 177 -15.03 -18.47 -0.36
C ALA A 177 -14.89 -17.86 -1.75
N GLY A 178 -14.04 -18.44 -2.64
CA GLY A 178 -13.93 -17.97 -4.03
C GLY A 178 -13.03 -16.75 -4.20
N SER A 179 -13.46 -15.80 -5.02
CA SER A 179 -12.69 -14.60 -5.38
C SER A 179 -13.57 -13.34 -5.32
N ALA A 180 -12.96 -12.21 -4.98
CA ALA A 180 -13.64 -10.93 -4.91
C ALA A 180 -12.81 -9.81 -5.52
N LEU A 181 -13.45 -8.88 -6.19
CA LEU A 181 -12.88 -7.60 -6.60
C LEU A 181 -13.39 -6.51 -5.65
N LEU A 182 -12.47 -5.85 -4.99
CA LEU A 182 -12.77 -4.76 -4.06
C LEU A 182 -12.36 -3.43 -4.67
N ASN A 183 -13.19 -2.42 -4.51
CA ASN A 183 -12.87 -1.04 -4.84
C ASN A 183 -12.48 -0.28 -3.58
N LEU A 184 -11.28 0.30 -3.59
CA LEU A 184 -10.80 1.20 -2.54
C LEU A 184 -11.18 2.62 -2.89
N SER A 185 -11.84 3.33 -1.99
CA SER A 185 -12.25 4.73 -2.17
C SER A 185 -12.27 5.47 -0.84
N MET A 186 -12.34 6.79 -0.90
CA MET A 186 -12.74 7.61 0.25
C MET A 186 -14.24 7.88 0.14
N SER A 187 -14.94 7.85 1.26
CA SER A 187 -16.36 8.26 1.29
C SER A 187 -16.48 9.75 0.99
N GLU A 188 -17.51 10.13 0.23
CA GLU A 188 -17.82 11.54 -0.07
C GLU A 188 -18.35 12.30 1.15
N THR A 189 -18.71 11.58 2.20
CA THR A 189 -19.26 12.18 3.43
C THR A 189 -18.12 12.87 4.20
N SER A 190 -17.98 14.17 3.99
CA SER A 190 -17.04 15.00 4.74
C SER A 190 -17.58 15.26 6.14
N SER A 191 -17.13 14.50 7.13
CA SER A 191 -17.21 14.94 8.52
C SER A 191 -16.02 15.88 8.82
N GLU A 192 -16.14 16.75 9.80
CA GLU A 192 -15.03 17.60 10.28
C GLU A 192 -13.77 16.78 10.62
N SER A 193 -13.96 15.52 10.99
CA SER A 193 -12.90 14.57 11.34
C SER A 193 -12.17 13.92 10.14
N GLY A 194 -12.63 14.15 8.91
CA GLY A 194 -12.12 13.50 7.69
C GLY A 194 -13.03 12.37 7.19
N ALA A 195 -12.92 12.06 5.91
CA ALA A 195 -13.73 11.03 5.28
C ALA A 195 -13.21 9.62 5.61
N PRO A 196 -14.08 8.62 5.81
CA PRO A 196 -13.66 7.24 6.01
C PRO A 196 -13.05 6.63 4.75
N LEU A 197 -12.05 5.77 4.96
CA LEU A 197 -11.51 4.90 3.94
C LEU A 197 -12.46 3.71 3.75
N ARG A 198 -12.94 3.50 2.54
CA ARG A 198 -13.94 2.46 2.23
C ARG A 198 -13.40 1.44 1.26
N LEU A 199 -13.63 0.16 1.57
CA LEU A 199 -13.44 -0.98 0.70
C LEU A 199 -14.81 -1.57 0.36
N THR A 200 -15.22 -1.57 -0.89
CA THR A 200 -16.51 -2.09 -1.34
C THR A 200 -16.31 -3.29 -2.24
N ILE A 201 -17.05 -4.36 -2.05
CA ILE A 201 -17.10 -5.50 -2.96
C ILE A 201 -17.78 -5.04 -4.26
N GLU A 202 -16.99 -4.91 -5.34
CA GLU A 202 -17.47 -4.54 -6.68
C GLU A 202 -18.05 -5.75 -7.40
N SER A 203 -17.38 -6.89 -7.28
CA SER A 203 -17.85 -8.17 -7.80
C SER A 203 -17.32 -9.34 -6.97
N TYR A 204 -18.09 -10.40 -6.95
CA TYR A 204 -17.77 -11.63 -6.24
C TYR A 204 -18.02 -12.84 -7.11
N GLN A 205 -17.12 -13.83 -7.03
CA GLN A 205 -17.21 -15.11 -7.72
C GLN A 205 -17.05 -16.25 -6.71
N GLY A 206 -18.13 -16.91 -6.37
CA GLY A 206 -18.18 -18.00 -5.41
C GLY A 206 -19.61 -18.32 -4.98
N ALA A 207 -19.79 -19.43 -4.28
CA ALA A 207 -21.10 -19.95 -3.89
C ALA A 207 -21.80 -19.13 -2.79
N TYR A 208 -21.07 -18.26 -2.08
CA TYR A 208 -21.64 -17.54 -0.92
C TYR A 208 -22.33 -16.20 -1.26
N GLY A 209 -22.25 -15.74 -2.52
CA GLY A 209 -22.92 -14.52 -2.96
C GLY A 209 -22.57 -13.29 -2.08
N LEU A 210 -21.27 -13.08 -1.80
CA LEU A 210 -20.82 -12.03 -0.89
C LEU A 210 -20.97 -10.64 -1.50
N SER A 211 -21.49 -9.70 -0.73
CA SER A 211 -21.57 -8.28 -1.03
C SER A 211 -21.38 -7.45 0.23
N GLY A 212 -21.04 -6.17 0.08
CA GLY A 212 -20.88 -5.28 1.23
C GLY A 212 -19.66 -4.38 1.17
N ASN A 213 -19.33 -3.80 2.32
CA ASN A 213 -18.22 -2.87 2.45
C ASN A 213 -17.57 -2.96 3.82
N ALA A 214 -16.30 -2.58 3.87
CA ALA A 214 -15.57 -2.29 5.10
C ALA A 214 -15.16 -0.82 5.09
N GLU A 215 -15.19 -0.20 6.26
CA GLU A 215 -14.78 1.19 6.46
C GLU A 215 -13.77 1.30 7.58
N ILE A 216 -12.82 2.22 7.44
CA ILE A 216 -11.90 2.62 8.49
C ILE A 216 -12.06 4.12 8.67
N LEU A 217 -12.36 4.52 9.89
CA LEU A 217 -12.58 5.91 10.28
C LEU A 217 -11.25 6.60 10.68
N PRO A 218 -11.18 7.92 10.67
CA PRO A 218 -9.99 8.68 11.10
C PRO A 218 -9.53 8.39 12.52
N ASN A 219 -10.44 8.07 13.43
CA ASN A 219 -10.16 7.65 14.82
C ASN A 219 -9.65 6.20 14.94
N ARG A 220 -9.42 5.51 13.78
CA ARG A 220 -9.01 4.11 13.65
C ARG A 220 -10.06 3.08 14.07
N GLU A 221 -11.29 3.50 14.29
CA GLU A 221 -12.41 2.59 14.38
C GLU A 221 -12.70 2.00 12.99
N TYR A 222 -13.29 0.82 12.98
CA TYR A 222 -13.64 0.14 11.73
C TYR A 222 -15.08 -0.34 11.78
N GLY A 223 -15.71 -0.32 10.63
CA GLY A 223 -17.02 -0.90 10.39
C GLY A 223 -16.95 -1.93 9.27
N LEU A 224 -17.68 -3.01 9.42
CA LEU A 224 -17.81 -4.06 8.42
C LEU A 224 -19.29 -4.38 8.25
N ASN A 225 -19.80 -4.16 7.06
CA ASN A 225 -21.16 -4.52 6.66
C ASN A 225 -21.07 -5.51 5.52
N LEU A 226 -21.41 -6.76 5.78
CA LEU A 226 -21.39 -7.85 4.81
C LEU A 226 -22.78 -8.47 4.70
N ALA A 227 -23.13 -8.82 3.47
CA ALA A 227 -24.26 -9.68 3.19
C ALA A 227 -23.82 -10.89 2.38
N SER A 228 -24.43 -12.02 2.66
CA SER A 228 -24.22 -13.28 1.93
C SER A 228 -25.55 -13.79 1.45
N GLU A 229 -25.61 -14.16 0.18
CA GLU A 229 -26.76 -14.78 -0.48
C GLU A 229 -26.27 -16.11 -1.10
N PRO A 230 -26.16 -17.18 -0.27
CA PRO A 230 -25.62 -18.45 -0.70
C PRO A 230 -26.45 -19.06 -1.81
N ASP A 231 -25.79 -19.64 -2.80
CA ASP A 231 -26.48 -20.46 -3.79
C ASP A 231 -26.82 -21.85 -3.20
N GLY A 232 -27.65 -22.61 -3.91
CA GLY A 232 -28.11 -23.93 -3.45
C GLY A 232 -27.05 -25.03 -3.45
N THR A 233 -25.78 -24.72 -3.74
CA THR A 233 -24.68 -25.70 -3.80
C THR A 233 -23.96 -25.83 -2.46
N ILE A 234 -24.24 -24.94 -1.49
CA ILE A 234 -23.58 -24.97 -0.17
C ILE A 234 -24.20 -26.04 0.71
N GLU A 235 -23.33 -26.83 1.36
CA GLU A 235 -23.76 -27.87 2.27
C GLU A 235 -24.59 -27.33 3.44
N PRO A 236 -25.70 -28.02 3.83
CA PRO A 236 -26.57 -27.57 4.92
C PRO A 236 -25.87 -27.31 6.24
N MET A 237 -24.82 -28.08 6.54
CA MET A 237 -24.02 -27.90 7.75
C MET A 237 -23.30 -26.56 7.78
N ILE A 238 -22.79 -26.11 6.63
CA ILE A 238 -22.13 -24.79 6.49
C ILE A 238 -23.15 -23.68 6.65
N LEU A 239 -24.33 -23.80 6.03
CA LEU A 239 -25.42 -22.84 6.19
C LEU A 239 -25.86 -22.73 7.68
N GLN A 240 -25.89 -23.83 8.41
CA GLN A 240 -26.18 -23.81 9.85
C GLN A 240 -25.09 -23.08 10.62
N GLN A 241 -23.81 -23.29 10.32
CA GLN A 241 -22.70 -22.55 10.93
C GLN A 241 -22.76 -21.05 10.60
N MET A 242 -23.08 -20.69 9.37
CA MET A 242 -23.33 -19.29 9.00
C MET A 242 -24.46 -18.70 9.83
N GLY A 243 -25.55 -19.43 10.05
CA GLY A 243 -26.64 -18.99 10.91
C GLY A 243 -26.22 -18.74 12.35
N LEU A 244 -25.25 -19.48 12.89
CA LEU A 244 -24.70 -19.25 14.22
C LEU A 244 -23.82 -17.99 14.30
N ILE A 245 -23.09 -17.66 13.21
CA ILE A 245 -22.15 -16.52 13.17
C ILE A 245 -22.89 -15.24 12.77
N PHE A 246 -23.72 -15.30 11.73
CA PHE A 246 -24.41 -14.14 11.13
C PHE A 246 -25.86 -13.96 11.61
N GLY A 247 -26.34 -14.89 12.42
CA GLY A 247 -27.77 -14.97 12.77
C GLY A 247 -28.62 -15.64 11.67
N PRO A 248 -29.91 -15.86 11.96
CA PRO A 248 -30.81 -16.52 11.00
C PRO A 248 -30.99 -15.66 9.73
N PRO A 249 -31.06 -16.29 8.54
CA PRO A 249 -31.21 -15.55 7.31
C PRO A 249 -32.57 -14.85 7.26
N LYS A 250 -32.58 -13.60 6.79
CA LYS A 250 -33.80 -12.85 6.49
C LYS A 250 -33.98 -12.83 4.97
N GLN A 251 -35.06 -13.39 4.46
CA GLN A 251 -35.33 -13.50 3.02
C GLN A 251 -34.19 -14.18 2.24
N GLY A 252 -33.58 -15.24 2.80
CA GLY A 252 -32.49 -15.95 2.18
C GLY A 252 -31.11 -15.29 2.28
N LYS A 253 -31.00 -14.12 2.93
CA LYS A 253 -29.76 -13.37 3.06
C LYS A 253 -29.27 -13.37 4.51
N TYR A 254 -28.00 -13.69 4.71
CA TYR A 254 -27.28 -13.49 5.95
C TYR A 254 -26.69 -12.10 5.96
N ARG A 255 -26.80 -11.38 7.08
CA ARG A 255 -26.20 -10.05 7.26
C ARG A 255 -25.27 -10.06 8.46
N PHE A 256 -24.16 -9.44 8.30
CA PHE A 256 -23.15 -9.28 9.33
C PHE A 256 -22.73 -7.83 9.41
N ASP A 257 -23.08 -7.20 10.50
CA ASP A 257 -22.67 -5.84 10.83
C ASP A 257 -21.76 -5.94 12.06
N TYR A 258 -20.52 -5.50 11.92
CA TYR A 258 -19.52 -5.51 12.97
C TYR A 258 -18.73 -4.21 12.96
N GLY A 259 -18.50 -3.64 14.13
CA GLY A 259 -17.67 -2.45 14.30
C GLY A 259 -17.98 -1.70 15.58
N SER A 260 -17.10 -0.76 15.91
CA SER A 260 -17.26 0.15 17.06
C SER A 260 -18.08 1.40 16.74
N ALA A 261 -18.51 1.56 15.49
CA ALA A 261 -19.17 2.77 14.98
C ALA A 261 -20.66 2.58 14.67
N PHE A 262 -21.28 1.51 15.16
CA PHE A 262 -22.71 1.22 14.97
C PHE A 262 -23.46 1.15 16.29
#